data_e0fafbd723e2297387f34320f5626ec0
#
_entry.id   e0fafbd723e2297387f34320f5626ec0
#
_cell.length_a   1.000
_cell.length_b   1.000
_cell.length_c   1.000
_cell.angle_alpha   90.00
_cell.angle_beta   90.00
_cell.angle_gamma   90.00
#
_symmetry.space_group_name_H-M   'P 1'
#
loop_
_entity.id
_entity.type
_entity.pdbx_description
1 polymer ?
#
loop_
_entity_poly.entity_id
_entity_poly.type
_entity_poly.pdbx_seq_one_letter_code
_entity_poly.pdbx_strand_id
1 'polypeptide(L)'
;MADKYRLITRSDFDGLMSAALLKELDMVDKVEFVHPKDMQDGKIAVTDKDITANLPYVEGVHLAFDHHASELTRVGGADNFITEPDTPSAARVVWKHYGGAEKFPNVSEQLMAAVDKSDSAQFTRDEILSPEGWVLLSFIMDARTGLGRFHDFRISNRDLMFKLIDLIRTQSLEEILGDEDVLERIELYKRHAAINAEQIERCGTVHKNLLVLDLRKQDEIYAGNRFMPYAVFPQCNISLHVMWGKQKQNVAIACGKSILDRSSKTNVGELMLKHG
;
A
#
# COMPACT_ATOMS: atom_id res chain seq x y z
N MET A 1 -32.09 -4.39 -12.32
CA MET A 1 -30.95 -3.92 -11.49
C MET A 1 -29.71 -4.23 -12.29
N ALA A 2 -28.77 -3.30 -12.38
CA ALA A 2 -27.49 -3.58 -13.05
C ALA A 2 -26.78 -4.72 -12.28
N ASP A 3 -26.05 -5.56 -13.02
CA ASP A 3 -25.24 -6.61 -12.39
C ASP A 3 -24.17 -5.96 -11.50
N LYS A 4 -24.02 -6.45 -10.27
CA LYS A 4 -22.97 -6.03 -9.36
C LYS A 4 -21.82 -7.01 -9.39
N TYR A 5 -20.63 -6.49 -9.27
CA TYR A 5 -19.38 -7.23 -9.36
C TYR A 5 -18.71 -7.38 -8.00
N ARG A 6 -17.85 -8.38 -7.87
CA ARG A 6 -16.86 -8.43 -6.79
C ARG A 6 -15.61 -7.66 -7.24
N LEU A 7 -15.15 -6.70 -6.45
CA LEU A 7 -13.84 -6.10 -6.63
C LEU A 7 -12.77 -6.93 -5.91
N ILE A 8 -11.74 -7.32 -6.61
CA ILE A 8 -10.51 -7.90 -6.07
C ILE A 8 -9.43 -6.84 -6.20
N THR A 9 -8.82 -6.46 -5.08
CA THR A 9 -7.84 -5.37 -5.05
C THR A 9 -6.79 -5.58 -3.96
N ARG A 10 -5.77 -4.71 -3.95
CA ARG A 10 -4.73 -4.73 -2.94
C ARG A 10 -5.18 -4.01 -1.66
N SER A 11 -4.69 -4.48 -0.50
CA SER A 11 -4.96 -3.83 0.79
C SER A 11 -3.97 -2.69 1.05
N ASP A 12 -4.16 -1.58 0.33
CA ASP A 12 -3.44 -0.32 0.49
C ASP A 12 -4.36 0.86 0.12
N PHE A 13 -3.83 2.09 0.14
CA PHE A 13 -4.66 3.27 -0.10
C PHE A 13 -5.20 3.33 -1.53
N ASP A 14 -4.43 2.90 -2.52
CA ASP A 14 -4.85 2.85 -3.92
C ASP A 14 -5.98 1.82 -4.13
N GLY A 15 -5.83 0.61 -3.62
CA GLY A 15 -6.88 -0.41 -3.68
C GLY A 15 -8.13 -0.03 -2.91
N LEU A 16 -7.99 0.62 -1.76
CA LEU A 16 -9.12 1.14 -0.97
C LEU A 16 -9.87 2.22 -1.75
N MET A 17 -9.15 3.19 -2.33
CA MET A 17 -9.78 4.27 -3.09
C MET A 17 -10.45 3.75 -4.38
N SER A 18 -9.84 2.78 -5.06
CA SER A 18 -10.47 2.08 -6.18
C SER A 18 -11.81 1.44 -5.76
N ALA A 19 -11.86 0.81 -4.57
CA ALA A 19 -13.10 0.27 -4.02
C ALA A 19 -14.13 1.36 -3.72
N ALA A 20 -13.72 2.48 -3.14
CA ALA A 20 -14.59 3.61 -2.84
C ALA A 20 -15.24 4.17 -4.11
N LEU A 21 -14.46 4.39 -5.16
CA LEU A 21 -14.93 4.90 -6.46
C LEU A 21 -15.93 3.94 -7.12
N LEU A 22 -15.61 2.65 -7.18
CA LEU A 22 -16.49 1.65 -7.81
C LEU A 22 -17.78 1.40 -7.02
N LYS A 23 -17.73 1.53 -5.69
CA LYS A 23 -18.95 1.53 -4.84
C LYS A 23 -19.80 2.78 -5.05
N GLU A 24 -19.18 3.96 -5.26
CA GLU A 24 -19.94 5.18 -5.56
C GLU A 24 -20.71 5.07 -6.87
N LEU A 25 -20.20 4.31 -7.84
CA LEU A 25 -20.88 3.99 -9.10
C LEU A 25 -21.94 2.90 -8.97
N ASP A 26 -22.16 2.34 -7.78
CA ASP A 26 -23.03 1.19 -7.52
C ASP A 26 -22.69 -0.08 -8.34
N MET A 27 -21.42 -0.19 -8.78
CA MET A 27 -20.92 -1.31 -9.58
C MET A 27 -20.46 -2.50 -8.74
N VAL A 28 -20.05 -2.25 -7.48
CA VAL A 28 -19.42 -3.26 -6.61
C VAL A 28 -20.19 -3.40 -5.31
N ASP A 29 -20.54 -4.64 -4.96
CA ASP A 29 -21.18 -4.99 -3.68
C ASP A 29 -20.22 -5.73 -2.72
N LYS A 30 -19.21 -6.41 -3.25
CA LYS A 30 -18.22 -7.16 -2.49
C LYS A 30 -16.81 -6.68 -2.82
N VAL A 31 -15.96 -6.60 -1.80
CA VAL A 31 -14.55 -6.28 -1.95
C VAL A 31 -13.72 -7.40 -1.34
N GLU A 32 -12.70 -7.84 -2.03
CA GLU A 32 -11.72 -8.81 -1.55
C GLU A 32 -10.31 -8.22 -1.66
N PHE A 33 -9.62 -8.15 -0.52
CA PHE A 33 -8.23 -7.73 -0.47
C PHE A 33 -7.31 -8.95 -0.60
N VAL A 34 -6.44 -8.93 -1.61
CA VAL A 34 -5.51 -10.02 -1.92
C VAL A 34 -4.08 -9.52 -2.07
N HIS A 35 -3.13 -10.44 -1.96
CA HIS A 35 -1.73 -10.12 -2.23
C HIS A 35 -1.45 -10.29 -3.74
N PRO A 36 -0.72 -9.34 -4.40
CA PRO A 36 -0.42 -9.42 -5.84
C PRO A 36 0.23 -10.74 -6.27
N LYS A 37 1.10 -11.30 -5.42
CA LYS A 37 1.74 -12.59 -5.68
C LYS A 37 0.72 -13.74 -5.77
N ASP A 38 -0.34 -13.73 -4.95
CA ASP A 38 -1.36 -14.79 -5.00
C ASP A 38 -2.21 -14.70 -6.28
N MET A 39 -2.42 -13.48 -6.81
CA MET A 39 -3.01 -13.29 -8.15
C MET A 39 -2.11 -13.87 -9.23
N GLN A 40 -0.81 -13.53 -9.23
CA GLN A 40 0.16 -14.03 -10.21
C GLN A 40 0.31 -15.56 -10.17
N ASP A 41 0.24 -16.14 -8.98
CA ASP A 41 0.36 -17.59 -8.77
C ASP A 41 -0.94 -18.37 -9.11
N GLY A 42 -2.01 -17.67 -9.54
CA GLY A 42 -3.30 -18.28 -9.87
C GLY A 42 -4.05 -18.86 -8.67
N LYS A 43 -3.72 -18.43 -7.45
CA LYS A 43 -4.39 -18.91 -6.21
C LYS A 43 -5.75 -18.29 -6.01
N ILE A 44 -6.02 -17.15 -6.66
CA ILE A 44 -7.29 -16.41 -6.57
C ILE A 44 -8.13 -16.77 -7.78
N ALA A 45 -9.24 -17.45 -7.57
CA ALA A 45 -10.18 -17.75 -8.63
C ALA A 45 -10.93 -16.48 -9.07
N VAL A 46 -10.95 -16.22 -10.38
CA VAL A 46 -11.62 -15.09 -10.99
C VAL A 46 -12.68 -15.56 -11.99
N THR A 47 -13.67 -14.71 -12.25
CA THR A 47 -14.75 -14.93 -13.19
C THR A 47 -15.11 -13.63 -13.91
N ASP A 48 -16.01 -13.69 -14.88
CA ASP A 48 -16.60 -12.54 -15.56
C ASP A 48 -17.51 -11.67 -14.66
N LYS A 49 -17.66 -12.02 -13.39
CA LYS A 49 -18.31 -11.21 -12.35
C LYS A 49 -17.31 -10.49 -11.42
N ASP A 50 -16.04 -10.47 -11.79
CA ASP A 50 -14.98 -9.85 -11.01
C ASP A 50 -14.40 -8.63 -11.74
N ILE A 51 -14.16 -7.57 -10.98
CA ILE A 51 -13.34 -6.42 -11.37
C ILE A 51 -12.04 -6.49 -10.56
N THR A 52 -10.91 -6.20 -11.20
CA THR A 52 -9.62 -6.09 -10.49
C THR A 52 -9.09 -4.66 -10.56
N ALA A 53 -8.41 -4.19 -9.51
CA ALA A 53 -7.72 -2.91 -9.48
C ALA A 53 -6.41 -3.02 -8.68
N ASN A 54 -5.35 -2.36 -9.14
CA ASN A 54 -4.01 -2.36 -8.52
C ASN A 54 -3.44 -3.79 -8.32
N LEU A 55 -3.72 -4.67 -9.26
CA LEU A 55 -3.28 -6.07 -9.26
C LEU A 55 -2.85 -6.51 -10.65
N PRO A 56 -1.96 -7.52 -10.75
CA PRO A 56 -1.63 -8.11 -12.03
C PRO A 56 -2.87 -8.60 -12.78
N TYR A 57 -2.94 -8.31 -14.08
CA TYR A 57 -4.04 -8.74 -14.94
C TYR A 57 -4.13 -10.27 -15.00
N VAL A 58 -5.33 -10.77 -14.88
CA VAL A 58 -5.68 -12.19 -15.05
C VAL A 58 -6.84 -12.30 -16.04
N GLU A 59 -6.70 -13.18 -17.02
CA GLU A 59 -7.74 -13.45 -18.01
C GLU A 59 -9.01 -13.99 -17.34
N GLY A 60 -10.17 -13.60 -17.86
CA GLY A 60 -11.49 -14.05 -17.39
C GLY A 60 -12.18 -13.08 -16.44
N VAL A 61 -11.55 -11.98 -16.00
CA VAL A 61 -12.22 -10.91 -15.25
C VAL A 61 -13.10 -10.06 -16.19
N HIS A 62 -14.12 -9.41 -15.61
CA HIS A 62 -14.96 -8.46 -16.34
C HIS A 62 -14.16 -7.22 -16.79
N LEU A 63 -13.51 -6.56 -15.84
CA LEU A 63 -12.64 -5.40 -16.07
C LEU A 63 -11.41 -5.48 -15.17
N ALA A 64 -10.30 -4.94 -15.65
CA ALA A 64 -9.08 -4.76 -14.85
C ALA A 64 -8.58 -3.33 -14.99
N PHE A 65 -8.26 -2.68 -13.87
CA PHE A 65 -7.68 -1.34 -13.80
C PHE A 65 -6.27 -1.41 -13.22
N ASP A 66 -5.30 -0.87 -13.93
CA ASP A 66 -3.91 -0.84 -13.47
C ASP A 66 -3.15 0.37 -14.06
N HIS A 67 -2.02 0.70 -13.43
CA HIS A 67 -1.14 1.79 -13.86
C HIS A 67 0.32 1.35 -14.02
N HIS A 68 0.63 0.07 -13.81
CA HIS A 68 1.99 -0.44 -13.89
C HIS A 68 2.43 -0.71 -15.32
N ALA A 69 3.47 -0.02 -15.80
CA ALA A 69 4.03 -0.22 -17.15
C ALA A 69 4.49 -1.68 -17.40
N SER A 70 4.92 -2.39 -16.36
CA SER A 70 5.30 -3.81 -16.44
C SER A 70 4.13 -4.71 -16.83
N GLU A 71 2.90 -4.40 -16.38
CA GLU A 71 1.71 -5.15 -16.72
C GLU A 71 1.32 -4.94 -18.19
N LEU A 72 1.38 -3.71 -18.68
CA LEU A 72 1.15 -3.45 -20.10
C LEU A 72 2.14 -4.22 -20.98
N THR A 73 3.42 -4.27 -20.60
CA THR A 73 4.45 -5.04 -21.29
C THR A 73 4.17 -6.55 -21.25
N ARG A 74 3.70 -7.06 -20.10
CA ARG A 74 3.41 -8.49 -19.90
C ARG A 74 2.16 -8.95 -20.66
N VAL A 75 1.12 -8.15 -20.65
CA VAL A 75 -0.21 -8.49 -21.22
C VAL A 75 -0.31 -8.14 -22.69
N GLY A 76 0.35 -7.08 -23.12
CA GLY A 76 0.30 -6.56 -24.51
C GLY A 76 -1.02 -5.86 -24.85
N GLY A 77 -1.92 -5.70 -23.90
CA GLY A 77 -3.25 -5.13 -24.06
C GLY A 77 -4.36 -6.18 -24.16
N ALA A 78 -5.51 -5.87 -23.57
CA ALA A 78 -6.76 -6.61 -23.71
C ALA A 78 -7.92 -5.60 -23.65
N ASP A 79 -9.05 -5.89 -24.30
CA ASP A 79 -10.18 -4.95 -24.39
C ASP A 79 -10.78 -4.59 -23.01
N ASN A 80 -10.65 -5.50 -22.04
CA ASN A 80 -11.10 -5.33 -20.67
C ASN A 80 -9.98 -4.91 -19.69
N PHE A 81 -8.79 -4.56 -20.20
CA PHE A 81 -7.67 -4.08 -19.42
C PHE A 81 -7.48 -2.58 -19.62
N ILE A 82 -7.97 -1.81 -18.66
CA ILE A 82 -7.90 -0.35 -18.66
C ILE A 82 -6.62 0.05 -17.92
N THR A 83 -5.63 0.54 -18.65
CA THR A 83 -4.34 0.90 -18.07
C THR A 83 -3.82 2.23 -18.61
N GLU A 84 -3.23 3.01 -17.71
CA GLU A 84 -2.54 4.26 -18.01
C GLU A 84 -1.21 4.30 -17.24
N PRO A 85 -0.08 3.81 -17.83
CA PRO A 85 1.20 3.66 -17.13
C PRO A 85 1.81 4.95 -16.57
N ASP A 86 1.44 6.10 -17.13
CA ASP A 86 1.91 7.41 -16.65
C ASP A 86 1.03 7.99 -15.52
N THR A 87 -0.03 7.27 -15.17
CA THR A 87 -0.93 7.66 -14.07
C THR A 87 -0.37 7.14 -12.75
N PRO A 88 -0.37 7.95 -11.68
CA PRO A 88 0.34 7.63 -10.44
C PRO A 88 -0.33 6.57 -9.57
N SER A 89 -1.61 6.19 -9.84
CA SER A 89 -2.35 5.15 -9.10
C SER A 89 -3.43 4.50 -9.95
N ALA A 90 -3.83 3.27 -9.63
CA ALA A 90 -4.95 2.58 -10.27
C ALA A 90 -6.29 3.26 -9.95
N ALA A 91 -6.45 3.82 -8.76
CA ALA A 91 -7.61 4.64 -8.41
C ALA A 91 -7.75 5.85 -9.33
N ARG A 92 -6.63 6.49 -9.70
CA ARG A 92 -6.65 7.60 -10.67
C ARG A 92 -7.07 7.11 -12.07
N VAL A 93 -6.70 5.91 -12.46
CA VAL A 93 -7.17 5.30 -13.72
C VAL A 93 -8.68 5.08 -13.67
N VAL A 94 -9.21 4.49 -12.59
CA VAL A 94 -10.66 4.33 -12.37
C VAL A 94 -11.37 5.69 -12.42
N TRP A 95 -10.87 6.68 -11.68
CA TRP A 95 -11.45 8.02 -11.59
C TRP A 95 -11.54 8.70 -12.96
N LYS A 96 -10.47 8.67 -13.77
CA LYS A 96 -10.44 9.23 -15.12
C LYS A 96 -11.36 8.47 -16.07
N HIS A 97 -11.33 7.14 -16.03
CA HIS A 97 -12.11 6.29 -16.93
C HIS A 97 -13.61 6.56 -16.84
N TYR A 98 -14.11 6.84 -15.64
CA TYR A 98 -15.53 7.12 -15.43
C TYR A 98 -15.90 8.61 -15.45
N GLY A 99 -15.00 9.52 -15.80
CA GLY A 99 -15.33 10.94 -16.03
C GLY A 99 -14.89 11.91 -14.95
N GLY A 100 -14.00 11.50 -14.06
CA GLY A 100 -13.32 12.41 -13.14
C GLY A 100 -14.24 13.13 -12.16
N ALA A 101 -13.93 14.39 -11.88
CA ALA A 101 -14.67 15.21 -10.91
C ALA A 101 -16.16 15.38 -11.25
N GLU A 102 -16.55 15.31 -12.53
CA GLU A 102 -17.96 15.41 -12.93
C GLU A 102 -18.76 14.21 -12.43
N LYS A 103 -18.16 13.04 -12.46
CA LYS A 103 -18.81 11.78 -12.02
C LYS A 103 -18.68 11.55 -10.52
N PHE A 104 -17.62 12.06 -9.91
CA PHE A 104 -17.29 11.90 -8.49
C PHE A 104 -17.23 13.25 -7.76
N PRO A 105 -18.35 14.00 -7.66
CA PRO A 105 -18.35 15.36 -7.10
C PRO A 105 -17.96 15.40 -5.61
N ASN A 106 -18.12 14.28 -4.88
CA ASN A 106 -17.78 14.17 -3.46
C ASN A 106 -16.32 13.74 -3.22
N VAL A 107 -15.61 13.37 -4.28
CA VAL A 107 -14.19 12.97 -4.20
C VAL A 107 -13.33 14.19 -4.52
N SER A 108 -12.69 14.75 -3.51
CA SER A 108 -11.84 15.93 -3.68
C SER A 108 -10.56 15.58 -4.44
N GLU A 109 -10.04 16.54 -5.24
CA GLU A 109 -8.72 16.40 -5.87
C GLU A 109 -7.61 16.25 -4.81
N GLN A 110 -7.77 16.83 -3.62
CA GLN A 110 -6.83 16.67 -2.52
C GLN A 110 -6.74 15.20 -2.06
N LEU A 111 -7.87 14.51 -1.96
CA LEU A 111 -7.90 13.08 -1.64
C LEU A 111 -7.22 12.26 -2.74
N MET A 112 -7.57 12.50 -4.01
CA MET A 112 -6.95 11.79 -5.14
C MET A 112 -5.45 12.04 -5.21
N ALA A 113 -4.99 13.28 -4.97
CA ALA A 113 -3.57 13.62 -4.91
C ALA A 113 -2.85 12.92 -3.74
N ALA A 114 -3.53 12.68 -2.62
CA ALA A 114 -2.97 11.93 -1.50
C ALA A 114 -2.79 10.44 -1.82
N VAL A 115 -3.75 9.84 -2.53
CA VAL A 115 -3.65 8.46 -3.03
C VAL A 115 -2.48 8.34 -4.00
N ASP A 116 -2.40 9.23 -5.00
CA ASP A 116 -1.34 9.30 -6.00
C ASP A 116 0.04 9.43 -5.35
N LYS A 117 0.17 10.31 -4.36
CA LYS A 117 1.39 10.54 -3.59
C LYS A 117 1.81 9.29 -2.81
N SER A 118 0.84 8.60 -2.22
CA SER A 118 1.08 7.39 -1.43
C SER A 118 1.57 6.23 -2.30
N ASP A 119 0.94 6.01 -3.43
CA ASP A 119 1.28 4.89 -4.31
C ASP A 119 2.62 5.11 -5.03
N SER A 120 2.83 6.32 -5.58
CA SER A 120 4.11 6.71 -6.19
C SER A 120 5.23 6.99 -5.18
N ALA A 121 4.94 6.90 -3.88
CA ALA A 121 5.88 7.13 -2.77
C ALA A 121 6.64 8.47 -2.91
N GLN A 122 5.91 9.57 -3.10
CA GLN A 122 6.46 10.92 -3.26
C GLN A 122 6.46 11.70 -1.92
N PHE A 123 6.88 11.05 -0.84
CA PHE A 123 6.96 11.68 0.47
C PHE A 123 8.25 12.44 0.65
N THR A 124 8.17 13.59 1.32
CA THR A 124 9.33 14.35 1.80
C THR A 124 9.92 13.69 3.05
N ARG A 125 11.15 14.08 3.41
CA ARG A 125 11.78 13.60 4.65
C ARG A 125 10.97 13.99 5.89
N ASP A 126 10.42 15.20 5.91
CA ASP A 126 9.64 15.69 7.05
C ASP A 126 8.32 14.91 7.21
N GLU A 127 7.65 14.59 6.10
CA GLU A 127 6.45 13.74 6.11
C GLU A 127 6.74 12.30 6.57
N ILE A 128 7.94 11.79 6.30
CA ILE A 128 8.36 10.47 6.80
C ILE A 128 8.59 10.51 8.31
N LEU A 129 9.24 11.57 8.81
CA LEU A 129 9.58 11.71 10.23
C LEU A 129 8.38 12.11 11.10
N SER A 130 7.50 12.96 10.57
CA SER A 130 6.32 13.48 11.27
C SER A 130 5.11 13.48 10.35
N PRO A 131 4.52 12.31 10.04
CA PRO A 131 3.38 12.23 9.14
C PRO A 131 2.13 12.83 9.78
N GLU A 132 1.37 13.58 8.97
CA GLU A 132 0.11 14.19 9.36
C GLU A 132 -0.95 13.98 8.26
N GLY A 133 -2.20 14.19 8.58
CA GLY A 133 -3.29 14.17 7.63
C GLY A 133 -3.37 12.89 6.80
N TRP A 134 -3.52 13.03 5.49
CA TRP A 134 -3.59 11.90 4.56
C TRP A 134 -2.32 11.04 4.55
N VAL A 135 -1.13 11.65 4.77
CA VAL A 135 0.13 10.91 4.84
C VAL A 135 0.13 9.97 6.05
N LEU A 136 -0.30 10.45 7.21
CA LEU A 136 -0.44 9.62 8.40
C LEU A 136 -1.43 8.47 8.16
N LEU A 137 -2.61 8.78 7.61
CA LEU A 137 -3.60 7.75 7.29
C LEU A 137 -3.05 6.71 6.32
N SER A 138 -2.31 7.12 5.28
CA SER A 138 -1.69 6.19 4.33
C SER A 138 -0.69 5.25 5.00
N PHE A 139 0.08 5.72 5.98
CA PHE A 139 1.00 4.88 6.75
C PHE A 139 0.27 3.93 7.71
N ILE A 140 -0.86 4.35 8.28
CA ILE A 140 -1.72 3.47 9.10
C ILE A 140 -2.30 2.32 8.26
N MET A 141 -2.65 2.57 7.01
CA MET A 141 -3.18 1.56 6.08
C MET A 141 -2.09 0.64 5.49
N ASP A 142 -0.83 1.09 5.41
CA ASP A 142 0.24 0.28 4.82
C ASP A 142 0.61 -0.90 5.73
N ALA A 143 0.38 -2.12 5.26
CA ALA A 143 0.72 -3.34 6.01
C ALA A 143 2.21 -3.40 6.41
N ARG A 144 3.09 -2.73 5.64
CA ARG A 144 4.54 -2.67 5.90
C ARG A 144 4.91 -1.79 7.09
N THR A 145 4.01 -0.95 7.58
CA THR A 145 4.15 -0.21 8.85
C THR A 145 4.22 -1.15 10.03
N GLY A 146 3.66 -2.36 9.89
CA GLY A 146 3.79 -3.42 10.87
C GLY A 146 2.77 -3.36 11.98
N LEU A 147 1.71 -2.57 11.85
CA LEU A 147 0.59 -2.53 12.80
C LEU A 147 -0.11 -3.90 12.94
N GLY A 148 -0.05 -4.75 11.90
CA GLY A 148 -0.59 -6.11 11.95
C GLY A 148 0.10 -7.06 12.92
N ARG A 149 1.23 -6.67 13.55
CA ARG A 149 1.87 -7.44 14.63
C ARG A 149 1.16 -7.26 15.97
N PHE A 150 0.36 -6.21 16.12
CA PHE A 150 -0.35 -5.85 17.35
C PHE A 150 -1.81 -6.25 17.22
N HIS A 151 -2.32 -7.01 18.18
CA HIS A 151 -3.64 -7.66 18.10
C HIS A 151 -4.65 -7.13 19.11
N ASP A 152 -4.27 -6.13 19.92
CA ASP A 152 -5.11 -5.57 20.98
C ASP A 152 -6.02 -4.43 20.49
N PHE A 153 -6.26 -4.37 19.18
CA PHE A 153 -7.18 -3.42 18.57
C PHE A 153 -8.64 -3.89 18.65
N ARG A 154 -9.57 -2.96 18.75
CA ARG A 154 -11.02 -3.22 18.81
C ARG A 154 -11.54 -4.01 17.61
N ILE A 155 -11.03 -3.70 16.42
CA ILE A 155 -11.30 -4.44 15.17
C ILE A 155 -10.00 -4.83 14.51
N SER A 156 -10.03 -5.84 13.65
CA SER A 156 -8.83 -6.23 12.90
C SER A 156 -8.41 -5.14 11.91
N ASN A 157 -7.13 -5.14 11.49
CA ASN A 157 -6.69 -4.22 10.43
C ASN A 157 -7.41 -4.47 9.10
N ARG A 158 -7.84 -5.70 8.84
CA ARG A 158 -8.68 -6.03 7.68
C ARG A 158 -10.04 -5.36 7.78
N ASP A 159 -10.71 -5.44 8.93
CA ASP A 159 -12.02 -4.83 9.15
C ASP A 159 -11.92 -3.30 9.10
N LEU A 160 -10.81 -2.73 9.59
CA LEU A 160 -10.55 -1.31 9.44
C LEU A 160 -10.48 -0.89 7.97
N MET A 161 -9.81 -1.68 7.10
CA MET A 161 -9.76 -1.37 5.66
C MET A 161 -11.17 -1.36 5.04
N PHE A 162 -12.06 -2.28 5.42
CA PHE A 162 -13.45 -2.26 4.95
C PHE A 162 -14.21 -1.04 5.49
N LYS A 163 -14.07 -0.72 6.77
CA LYS A 163 -14.66 0.48 7.38
C LYS A 163 -14.19 1.77 6.68
N LEU A 164 -12.90 1.88 6.39
CA LEU A 164 -12.31 3.03 5.72
C LEU A 164 -12.86 3.25 4.30
N ILE A 165 -13.26 2.19 3.56
CA ILE A 165 -13.92 2.36 2.25
C ILE A 165 -15.19 3.20 2.39
N ASP A 166 -15.98 2.98 3.43
CA ASP A 166 -17.23 3.70 3.65
C ASP A 166 -16.98 5.09 4.27
N LEU A 167 -16.03 5.20 5.21
CA LEU A 167 -15.66 6.48 5.82
C LEU A 167 -15.13 7.48 4.78
N ILE A 168 -14.23 7.05 3.88
CA ILE A 168 -13.61 7.94 2.89
C ILE A 168 -14.61 8.50 1.86
N ARG A 169 -15.75 7.84 1.69
CA ARG A 169 -16.85 8.29 0.82
C ARG A 169 -17.76 9.30 1.48
N THR A 170 -17.84 9.33 2.81
CA THR A 170 -18.89 10.02 3.55
C THR A 170 -18.39 11.02 4.57
N GLN A 171 -17.13 10.95 4.96
CA GLN A 171 -16.55 11.76 6.04
C GLN A 171 -15.37 12.59 5.56
N SER A 172 -15.14 13.70 6.26
CA SER A 172 -13.93 14.51 6.12
C SER A 172 -12.70 13.78 6.68
N LEU A 173 -11.51 14.20 6.27
CA LEU A 173 -10.27 13.67 6.83
C LEU A 173 -10.20 13.80 8.36
N GLU A 174 -10.67 14.92 8.90
CA GLU A 174 -10.67 15.17 10.35
C GLU A 174 -11.57 14.17 11.10
N GLU A 175 -12.75 13.89 10.57
CA GLU A 175 -13.66 12.88 11.12
C GLU A 175 -13.06 11.47 11.03
N ILE A 176 -12.42 11.12 9.90
CA ILE A 176 -11.75 9.82 9.73
C ILE A 176 -10.60 9.67 10.74
N LEU A 177 -9.76 10.70 10.90
CA LEU A 177 -8.65 10.67 11.86
C LEU A 177 -9.14 10.68 13.32
N GLY A 178 -10.37 11.17 13.58
CA GLY A 178 -11.05 11.14 14.87
C GLY A 178 -11.83 9.85 15.16
N ASP A 179 -11.98 8.97 14.17
CA ASP A 179 -12.64 7.66 14.36
C ASP A 179 -11.86 6.80 15.37
N GLU A 180 -12.55 6.19 16.32
CA GLU A 180 -11.92 5.49 17.44
C GLU A 180 -11.06 4.29 17.00
N ASP A 181 -11.42 3.59 15.92
CA ASP A 181 -10.63 2.47 15.40
C ASP A 181 -9.39 2.96 14.62
N VAL A 182 -9.42 4.15 14.05
CA VAL A 182 -8.28 4.82 13.43
C VAL A 182 -7.36 5.42 14.50
N LEU A 183 -7.93 6.09 15.52
CA LEU A 183 -7.18 6.73 16.61
C LEU A 183 -6.31 5.74 17.37
N GLU A 184 -6.80 4.55 17.72
CA GLU A 184 -5.97 3.59 18.46
C GLU A 184 -4.73 3.14 17.67
N ARG A 185 -4.78 3.10 16.32
CA ARG A 185 -3.61 2.84 15.47
C ARG A 185 -2.68 4.05 15.38
N ILE A 186 -3.25 5.25 15.28
CA ILE A 186 -2.48 6.50 15.30
C ILE A 186 -1.72 6.64 16.62
N GLU A 187 -2.37 6.37 17.73
CA GLU A 187 -1.73 6.42 19.05
C GLU A 187 -0.60 5.40 19.19
N LEU A 188 -0.82 4.16 18.74
CA LEU A 188 0.24 3.15 18.72
C LEU A 188 1.40 3.58 17.83
N TYR A 189 1.10 4.04 16.60
CA TYR A 189 2.11 4.52 15.66
C TYR A 189 2.94 5.66 16.26
N LYS A 190 2.29 6.65 16.87
CA LYS A 190 2.97 7.80 17.49
C LYS A 190 3.83 7.38 18.69
N ARG A 191 3.34 6.47 19.54
CA ARG A 191 4.15 5.91 20.65
C ARG A 191 5.38 5.19 20.13
N HIS A 192 5.28 4.49 19.01
CA HIS A 192 6.39 3.71 18.45
C HIS A 192 7.35 4.53 17.59
N ALA A 193 6.97 5.71 17.10
CA ALA A 193 7.76 6.45 16.10
C ALA A 193 9.21 6.73 16.57
N ALA A 194 9.39 7.26 17.77
CA ALA A 194 10.73 7.52 18.33
C ALA A 194 11.50 6.22 18.60
N ILE A 195 10.85 5.23 19.21
CA ILE A 195 11.46 3.94 19.57
C ILE A 195 11.85 3.16 18.30
N ASN A 196 11.04 3.26 17.24
CA ASN A 196 11.35 2.66 15.94
C ASN A 196 12.60 3.29 15.32
N ALA A 197 12.73 4.62 15.35
CA ALA A 197 13.93 5.30 14.85
C ALA A 197 15.19 4.87 15.62
N GLU A 198 15.14 4.82 16.96
CA GLU A 198 16.23 4.32 17.81
C GLU A 198 16.55 2.84 17.52
N GLN A 199 15.53 2.01 17.29
CA GLN A 199 15.72 0.60 16.91
C GLN A 199 16.43 0.49 15.56
N ILE A 200 16.06 1.30 14.58
CA ILE A 200 16.71 1.36 13.27
C ILE A 200 18.19 1.75 13.43
N GLU A 201 18.50 2.78 14.22
CA GLU A 201 19.88 3.20 14.49
C GLU A 201 20.71 2.09 15.14
N ARG A 202 20.17 1.47 16.20
CA ARG A 202 20.85 0.43 16.95
C ARG A 202 21.08 -0.85 16.18
N CYS A 203 20.14 -1.25 15.33
CA CYS A 203 20.18 -2.52 14.58
C CYS A 203 20.76 -2.36 13.19
N GLY A 204 20.99 -1.13 12.73
CA GLY A 204 21.49 -0.81 11.40
C GLY A 204 23.01 -0.95 11.29
N THR A 205 23.47 -1.58 10.22
CA THR A 205 24.88 -1.62 9.82
C THR A 205 25.00 -1.08 8.40
N VAL A 206 25.84 -0.07 8.23
CA VAL A 206 26.04 0.59 6.92
C VAL A 206 27.22 -0.04 6.18
N HIS A 207 26.99 -0.44 4.93
CA HIS A 207 27.97 -0.93 3.98
C HIS A 207 27.96 -0.05 2.72
N LYS A 208 28.72 1.03 2.70
CA LYS A 208 28.68 2.08 1.65
C LYS A 208 27.28 2.71 1.59
N ASN A 209 26.51 2.44 0.54
CA ASN A 209 25.14 2.93 0.34
C ASN A 209 24.06 1.90 0.69
N LEU A 210 24.44 0.74 1.24
CA LEU A 210 23.55 -0.31 1.70
C LEU A 210 23.40 -0.25 3.23
N LEU A 211 22.16 -0.19 3.70
CA LEU A 211 21.80 -0.40 5.10
C LEU A 211 21.35 -1.86 5.30
N VAL A 212 21.98 -2.58 6.21
CA VAL A 212 21.51 -3.89 6.69
C VAL A 212 20.90 -3.69 8.06
N LEU A 213 19.62 -3.93 8.19
CA LEU A 213 18.85 -3.83 9.42
C LEU A 213 18.52 -5.24 9.93
N ASP A 214 19.33 -5.76 10.86
CA ASP A 214 19.14 -7.10 11.42
C ASP A 214 18.29 -7.04 12.71
N LEU A 215 17.04 -7.43 12.58
CA LEU A 215 16.03 -7.40 13.64
C LEU A 215 15.86 -8.77 14.34
N ARG A 216 16.61 -9.80 13.98
CA ARG A 216 16.44 -11.17 14.51
C ARG A 216 16.70 -11.31 16.02
N LYS A 217 17.46 -10.38 16.59
CA LYS A 217 17.78 -10.34 18.04
C LYS A 217 16.85 -9.45 18.84
N GLN A 218 15.86 -8.85 18.19
CA GLN A 218 14.88 -8.00 18.87
C GLN A 218 13.70 -8.84 19.33
N ASP A 219 13.26 -8.60 20.57
CA ASP A 219 12.07 -9.23 21.13
C ASP A 219 10.81 -8.66 20.49
N GLU A 220 10.83 -7.35 20.20
CA GLU A 220 9.75 -6.63 19.55
C GLU A 220 10.29 -5.82 18.36
N ILE A 221 9.54 -5.82 17.24
CA ILE A 221 9.79 -4.95 16.10
C ILE A 221 8.70 -3.87 16.13
N TYR A 222 9.10 -2.64 16.45
CA TYR A 222 8.18 -1.53 16.59
C TYR A 222 7.57 -1.10 15.26
N ALA A 223 6.32 -0.62 15.31
CA ALA A 223 5.65 -0.08 14.13
C ALA A 223 6.34 1.22 13.67
N GLY A 224 6.49 1.37 12.38
CA GLY A 224 7.05 2.56 11.74
C GLY A 224 6.91 2.47 10.23
N ASN A 225 6.83 3.61 9.55
CA ASN A 225 6.70 3.58 8.10
C ASN A 225 7.99 3.03 7.45
N ARG A 226 7.81 2.35 6.33
CA ARG A 226 8.89 1.65 5.60
C ARG A 226 10.00 2.55 5.06
N PHE A 227 9.82 3.87 5.09
CA PHE A 227 10.77 4.86 4.60
C PHE A 227 11.68 5.41 5.71
N MET A 228 11.31 5.19 6.97
CA MET A 228 12.07 5.64 8.14
C MET A 228 13.57 5.28 8.08
N PRO A 229 13.99 4.08 7.62
CA PRO A 229 15.42 3.76 7.51
C PRO A 229 16.22 4.75 6.67
N TYR A 230 15.63 5.32 5.63
CA TYR A 230 16.30 6.31 4.76
C TYR A 230 16.24 7.73 5.31
N ALA A 231 15.32 8.04 6.20
CA ALA A 231 15.32 9.30 6.93
C ALA A 231 16.36 9.29 8.05
N VAL A 232 16.61 8.12 8.67
CA VAL A 232 17.62 7.90 9.72
C VAL A 232 19.04 7.77 9.12
N PHE A 233 19.17 7.01 8.01
CA PHE A 233 20.45 6.79 7.30
C PHE A 233 20.40 7.38 5.89
N PRO A 234 20.44 8.72 5.73
CA PRO A 234 20.26 9.39 4.44
C PRO A 234 21.36 9.08 3.40
N GLN A 235 22.53 8.58 3.85
CA GLN A 235 23.61 8.12 2.98
C GLN A 235 23.33 6.76 2.33
N CYS A 236 22.28 6.04 2.76
CA CYS A 236 21.91 4.74 2.22
C CYS A 236 20.74 4.86 1.24
N ASN A 237 20.86 4.28 0.05
CA ASN A 237 19.80 4.27 -0.94
C ASN A 237 19.23 2.87 -1.24
N ILE A 238 19.78 1.84 -0.57
CA ILE A 238 19.25 0.47 -0.55
C ILE A 238 19.24 -0.02 0.90
N SER A 239 18.24 -0.80 1.28
CA SER A 239 18.21 -1.48 2.58
C SER A 239 17.85 -2.96 2.46
N LEU A 240 18.42 -3.77 3.35
CA LEU A 240 18.03 -5.15 3.60
C LEU A 240 17.53 -5.25 5.04
N HIS A 241 16.28 -5.64 5.21
CA HIS A 241 15.69 -5.93 6.50
C HIS A 241 15.72 -7.43 6.70
N VAL A 242 16.38 -7.89 7.76
CA VAL A 242 16.56 -9.31 8.10
C VAL A 242 15.79 -9.58 9.38
N MET A 243 14.77 -10.42 9.31
CA MET A 243 13.90 -10.72 10.46
C MET A 243 13.47 -12.19 10.45
N TRP A 244 12.99 -12.67 11.58
CA TRP A 244 12.37 -13.99 11.62
C TRP A 244 11.01 -13.98 10.94
N GLY A 245 10.75 -14.98 10.11
CA GLY A 245 9.42 -15.28 9.62
C GLY A 245 8.52 -15.85 10.72
N LYS A 246 7.30 -16.24 10.36
CA LYS A 246 6.30 -16.76 11.30
C LYS A 246 6.88 -17.91 12.14
N GLN A 247 6.75 -17.80 13.47
CA GLN A 247 7.24 -18.79 14.44
C GLN A 247 8.75 -19.14 14.29
N LYS A 248 9.55 -18.22 13.75
CA LYS A 248 10.99 -18.39 13.47
C LYS A 248 11.33 -19.60 12.57
N GLN A 249 10.40 -20.03 11.71
CA GLN A 249 10.59 -21.17 10.81
C GLN A 249 11.58 -20.87 9.68
N ASN A 250 11.71 -19.59 9.30
CA ASN A 250 12.63 -19.13 8.27
C ASN A 250 13.11 -17.70 8.58
N VAL A 251 14.12 -17.27 7.87
CA VAL A 251 14.54 -15.86 7.85
C VAL A 251 13.87 -15.18 6.67
N ALA A 252 13.13 -14.12 6.95
CA ALA A 252 12.58 -13.26 5.93
C ALA A 252 13.58 -12.12 5.65
N ILE A 253 13.86 -11.89 4.37
CA ILE A 253 14.70 -10.80 3.89
C ILE A 253 13.86 -9.91 3.00
N ALA A 254 13.69 -8.64 3.38
CA ALA A 254 13.03 -7.65 2.56
C ALA A 254 14.05 -6.62 2.04
N CYS A 255 14.06 -6.40 0.74
CA CYS A 255 14.92 -5.42 0.10
C CYS A 255 14.11 -4.19 -0.30
N GLY A 256 14.62 -2.99 0.04
CA GLY A 256 13.99 -1.73 -0.30
C GLY A 256 14.96 -0.76 -0.98
N LYS A 257 14.39 0.22 -1.69
CA LYS A 257 15.12 1.38 -2.23
C LYS A 257 14.62 2.64 -1.57
N SER A 258 15.55 3.60 -1.39
CA SER A 258 15.22 4.94 -0.92
C SER A 258 14.32 5.67 -1.92
N ILE A 259 13.34 6.38 -1.38
CA ILE A 259 12.54 7.35 -2.13
C ILE A 259 13.16 8.75 -2.08
N LEU A 260 14.04 8.99 -1.09
CA LEU A 260 14.73 10.27 -0.89
C LEU A 260 15.99 10.37 -1.76
N ASP A 261 16.67 9.24 -1.97
CA ASP A 261 17.79 9.12 -2.93
C ASP A 261 17.51 7.98 -3.92
N ARG A 262 17.02 8.34 -5.11
CA ARG A 262 16.65 7.40 -6.18
C ARG A 262 17.82 7.06 -7.11
N SER A 263 19.05 7.37 -6.75
CA SER A 263 20.25 7.18 -7.59
C SER A 263 20.62 5.71 -7.81
N SER A 264 20.16 4.80 -6.96
CA SER A 264 20.42 3.36 -7.12
C SER A 264 19.81 2.80 -8.40
N LYS A 265 20.64 2.21 -9.26
CA LYS A 265 20.23 1.52 -10.50
C LYS A 265 19.85 0.06 -10.29
N THR A 266 19.97 -0.47 -9.06
CA THR A 266 19.68 -1.88 -8.77
C THR A 266 18.20 -2.17 -8.98
N ASN A 267 17.88 -3.18 -9.78
CA ASN A 267 16.55 -3.77 -9.82
C ASN A 267 16.42 -4.75 -8.64
N VAL A 268 15.83 -4.30 -7.53
CA VAL A 268 15.72 -5.12 -6.32
C VAL A 268 14.78 -6.30 -6.49
N GLY A 269 13.77 -6.20 -7.37
CA GLY A 269 12.88 -7.32 -7.69
C GLY A 269 13.64 -8.45 -8.36
N GLU A 270 14.37 -8.17 -9.42
CA GLU A 270 15.22 -9.17 -10.10
C GLU A 270 16.32 -9.72 -9.18
N LEU A 271 16.93 -8.85 -8.33
CA LEU A 271 17.92 -9.29 -7.38
C LEU A 271 17.35 -10.33 -6.42
N MET A 272 16.19 -10.06 -5.83
CA MET A 272 15.57 -10.97 -4.87
C MET A 272 15.09 -12.27 -5.51
N LEU A 273 14.59 -12.23 -6.75
CA LEU A 273 14.22 -13.44 -7.49
C LEU A 273 15.39 -14.40 -7.74
N LYS A 274 16.62 -13.90 -7.80
CA LYS A 274 17.83 -14.75 -7.94
C LYS A 274 18.22 -15.48 -6.65
N HIS A 275 17.69 -15.05 -5.53
CA HIS A 275 18.08 -15.55 -4.21
C HIS A 275 16.94 -16.26 -3.46
N GLY A 276 15.74 -16.35 -4.05
CA GLY A 276 14.57 -17.09 -3.53
C GLY A 276 13.51 -16.18 -2.95
#